data_834009ec0ca1dd12bae3ddbe9e691567
#
_entry.id   834009ec0ca1dd12bae3ddbe9e691567
#
_cell.length_a   1.000
_cell.length_b   1.000
_cell.length_c   1.000
_cell.angle_alpha   90.00
_cell.angle_beta   90.00
_cell.angle_gamma   90.00
#
_symmetry.space_group_name_H-M   'P 1'
#
loop_
_entity.id
_entity.type
_entity.pdbx_description
1 polymer ?
#
loop_
_entity_poly.entity_id
_entity_poly.type
_entity_poly.pdbx_seq_one_letter_code
_entity_poly.pdbx_strand_id
1 'polypeptide(L)'
;EIPGTPSEYPLSQLLRPWLILLGCFLPALGMFLYNRSSILDKYVARTWFTAFIMCTAILTLIYIIGDFADNVGDLMNLDAPLMGTFRFYLSQLPMILNLILPYTLLLGTLWALTKLSSSSEITGMLQSGRSLLRINTPIIIGAVFASIYFGIFGFHWAPNSALYRKLMFSSLSQNKNNHASQLSLIHI
;
A
#
# COMPACT_ATOMS: atom_id res chain seq x y z
N GLU A 1 -1.18 5.41 -31.21
CA GLU A 1 0.14 4.91 -30.78
C GLU A 1 1.05 6.12 -30.60
N ILE A 2 1.48 6.38 -29.37
CA ILE A 2 2.43 7.44 -29.05
C ILE A 2 3.82 6.87 -29.35
N PRO A 3 4.60 7.44 -30.28
CA PRO A 3 5.94 6.94 -30.59
C PRO A 3 6.85 7.18 -29.39
N GLY A 4 7.39 6.10 -28.81
CA GLY A 4 8.35 6.15 -27.70
C GLY A 4 7.91 5.43 -26.40
N THR A 5 6.75 4.80 -26.36
CA THR A 5 6.45 3.85 -25.29
C THR A 5 7.25 2.56 -25.52
N PRO A 6 8.11 2.11 -24.57
CA PRO A 6 8.74 0.82 -24.72
C PRO A 6 7.63 -0.23 -24.87
N SER A 7 7.73 -1.04 -25.93
CA SER A 7 6.81 -2.14 -26.19
C SER A 7 6.69 -2.96 -24.90
N GLU A 8 5.52 -2.90 -24.26
CA GLU A 8 5.23 -3.76 -23.11
C GLU A 8 5.50 -5.20 -23.59
N TYR A 9 6.41 -5.88 -22.89
CA TYR A 9 6.76 -7.26 -23.22
C TYR A 9 5.48 -8.09 -23.32
N PRO A 10 5.29 -8.88 -24.38
CA PRO A 10 4.05 -9.63 -24.63
C PRO A 10 3.67 -10.56 -23.47
N LEU A 11 4.65 -10.97 -22.65
CA LEU A 11 4.47 -11.74 -21.42
C LEU A 11 3.70 -10.98 -20.34
N SER A 12 3.84 -9.65 -20.23
CA SER A 12 3.12 -8.87 -19.22
C SER A 12 1.63 -8.76 -19.53
N GLN A 13 1.24 -8.71 -20.78
CA GLN A 13 -0.16 -8.69 -21.19
C GLN A 13 -0.84 -10.06 -21.01
N LEU A 14 -0.13 -11.15 -21.25
CA LEU A 14 -0.64 -12.51 -21.07
C LEU A 14 -0.81 -12.88 -19.59
N LEU A 15 0.05 -12.34 -18.71
CA LEU A 15 0.01 -12.59 -17.27
C LEU A 15 -1.03 -11.72 -16.52
N ARG A 16 -1.44 -10.58 -17.10
CA ARG A 16 -2.42 -9.66 -16.48
C ARG A 16 -3.71 -10.34 -16.01
N PRO A 17 -4.45 -11.12 -16.84
CA PRO A 17 -5.70 -11.74 -16.39
C PRO A 17 -5.47 -12.78 -15.31
N TRP A 18 -4.37 -13.52 -15.35
CA TRP A 18 -4.01 -14.50 -14.34
C TRP A 18 -3.66 -13.88 -12.99
N LEU A 19 -2.96 -12.74 -13.01
CA LEU A 19 -2.63 -11.98 -11.79
C LEU A 19 -3.89 -11.39 -11.13
N ILE A 20 -4.84 -10.89 -11.93
CA ILE A 20 -6.13 -10.39 -11.42
C ILE A 20 -6.94 -11.53 -10.80
N LEU A 21 -7.03 -12.68 -11.48
CA LEU A 21 -7.70 -13.87 -10.96
C LEU A 21 -7.07 -14.34 -9.65
N LEU A 22 -5.74 -14.38 -9.58
CA LEU A 22 -5.00 -14.77 -8.39
C LEU A 22 -5.21 -13.76 -7.25
N GLY A 23 -5.25 -12.45 -7.56
CA GLY A 23 -5.55 -11.39 -6.61
C GLY A 23 -6.97 -11.47 -6.03
N CYS A 24 -7.97 -11.85 -6.84
CA CYS A 24 -9.34 -12.07 -6.37
C CYS A 24 -9.48 -13.39 -5.59
N PHE A 25 -8.72 -14.42 -5.95
CA PHE A 25 -8.80 -15.75 -5.29
C PHE A 25 -8.07 -15.75 -3.93
N LEU A 26 -7.02 -14.96 -3.77
CA LEU A 26 -6.24 -14.88 -2.52
C LEU A 26 -7.10 -14.54 -1.28
N PRO A 27 -7.93 -13.48 -1.25
CA PRO A 27 -8.75 -13.20 -0.08
C PRO A 27 -9.78 -14.29 0.21
N ALA A 28 -10.33 -14.94 -0.83
CA ALA A 28 -11.24 -16.08 -0.67
C ALA A 28 -10.53 -17.27 -0.03
N LEU A 29 -9.31 -17.59 -0.47
CA LEU A 29 -8.47 -18.64 0.12
C LEU A 29 -8.09 -18.32 1.57
N GLY A 30 -7.72 -17.05 1.85
CA GLY A 30 -7.45 -16.57 3.21
C GLY A 30 -8.65 -16.75 4.14
N MET A 31 -9.84 -16.41 3.67
CA MET A 31 -11.08 -16.57 4.43
C MET A 31 -11.43 -18.04 4.67
N PHE A 32 -11.18 -18.91 3.68
CA PHE A 32 -11.38 -20.35 3.82
C PHE A 32 -10.44 -20.96 4.86
N LEU A 33 -9.14 -20.62 4.82
CA LEU A 33 -8.16 -21.06 5.80
C LEU A 33 -8.47 -20.54 7.20
N TYR A 34 -8.87 -19.27 7.31
CA TYR A 34 -9.30 -18.66 8.56
C TYR A 34 -10.49 -19.40 9.17
N ASN A 35 -11.47 -19.78 8.34
CA ASN A 35 -12.68 -20.43 8.82
C ASN A 35 -12.41 -21.87 9.36
N ARG A 36 -11.40 -22.55 8.79
CA ARG A 36 -10.95 -23.89 9.19
C ARG A 36 -9.98 -23.88 10.38
N SER A 37 -9.45 -22.74 10.77
CA SER A 37 -8.48 -22.58 11.86
C SER A 37 -9.11 -22.75 13.24
N SER A 38 -8.30 -23.15 14.23
CA SER A 38 -8.74 -23.25 15.62
C SER A 38 -9.06 -21.88 16.22
N ILE A 39 -9.83 -21.86 17.32
CA ILE A 39 -10.23 -20.60 17.99
C ILE A 39 -9.01 -19.76 18.39
N LEU A 40 -7.95 -20.41 18.91
CA LEU A 40 -6.71 -19.73 19.29
C LEU A 40 -5.96 -19.15 18.08
N ASP A 41 -5.93 -19.88 16.96
CA ASP A 41 -5.28 -19.40 15.72
C ASP A 41 -6.04 -18.19 15.15
N LYS A 42 -7.37 -18.19 15.23
CA LYS A 42 -8.22 -17.06 14.85
C LYS A 42 -7.95 -15.82 15.71
N TYR A 43 -7.76 -16.02 17.01
CA TYR A 43 -7.44 -14.94 17.93
C TYR A 43 -6.08 -14.30 17.59
N VAL A 44 -5.04 -15.10 17.41
CA VAL A 44 -3.70 -14.64 17.03
C VAL A 44 -3.73 -13.93 15.68
N ALA A 45 -4.40 -14.51 14.67
CA ALA A 45 -4.55 -13.90 13.36
C ALA A 45 -5.28 -12.54 13.43
N ARG A 46 -6.36 -12.45 14.21
CA ARG A 46 -7.10 -11.19 14.39
C ARG A 46 -6.25 -10.12 15.07
N THR A 47 -5.50 -10.49 16.10
CA THR A 47 -4.60 -9.56 16.81
C THR A 47 -3.53 -9.04 15.87
N TRP A 48 -2.90 -9.92 15.09
CA TRP A 48 -1.91 -9.53 14.09
C TRP A 48 -2.50 -8.63 12.99
N PHE A 49 -3.66 -9.00 12.44
CA PHE A 49 -4.31 -8.22 11.38
C PHE A 49 -4.70 -6.82 11.84
N THR A 50 -5.18 -6.69 13.09
CA THR A 50 -5.46 -5.39 13.70
C THR A 50 -4.19 -4.55 13.85
N ALA A 51 -3.11 -5.14 14.35
CA ALA A 51 -1.82 -4.46 14.47
C ALA A 51 -1.27 -4.04 13.10
N PHE A 52 -1.36 -4.91 12.09
CA PHE A 52 -0.94 -4.64 10.73
C PHE A 52 -1.71 -3.46 10.11
N ILE A 53 -3.04 -3.44 10.21
CA ILE A 53 -3.87 -2.33 9.70
C ILE A 53 -3.52 -1.02 10.40
N MET A 54 -3.39 -1.03 11.73
CA MET A 54 -3.04 0.17 12.51
C MET A 54 -1.67 0.73 12.10
N CYS A 55 -0.65 -0.13 11.99
CA CYS A 55 0.68 0.28 11.53
C CYS A 55 0.64 0.82 10.09
N THR A 56 -0.11 0.17 9.21
CA THR A 56 -0.28 0.63 7.82
C THR A 56 -0.94 2.00 7.77
N ALA A 57 -2.00 2.22 8.54
CA ALA A 57 -2.70 3.50 8.59
C ALA A 57 -1.79 4.63 9.11
N ILE A 58 -1.05 4.38 10.20
CA ILE A 58 -0.14 5.36 10.79
C ILE A 58 0.99 5.72 9.84
N LEU A 59 1.67 4.72 9.25
CA LEU A 59 2.77 4.98 8.33
C LEU A 59 2.31 5.65 7.03
N THR A 60 1.14 5.28 6.52
CA THR A 60 0.53 5.93 5.35
C THR A 60 0.21 7.40 5.66
N LEU A 61 -0.33 7.69 6.82
CA LEU A 61 -0.63 9.06 7.24
C LEU A 61 0.65 9.90 7.37
N ILE A 62 1.69 9.36 8.01
CA ILE A 62 2.99 10.04 8.12
C ILE A 62 3.59 10.33 6.74
N TYR A 63 3.53 9.35 5.83
CA TYR A 63 4.02 9.52 4.45
C TYR A 63 3.25 10.62 3.71
N ILE A 64 1.91 10.61 3.79
CA ILE A 64 1.06 11.63 3.13
C ILE A 64 1.36 13.03 3.67
N ILE A 65 1.52 13.17 5.00
CA ILE A 65 1.85 14.47 5.62
C ILE A 65 3.21 14.97 5.14
N GLY A 66 4.22 14.10 5.08
CA GLY A 66 5.56 14.45 4.59
C GLY A 66 5.52 14.87 3.12
N ASP A 67 4.92 14.04 2.25
CA ASP A 67 4.80 14.35 0.81
C ASP A 67 3.97 15.62 0.56
N PHE A 68 2.93 15.87 1.37
CA PHE A 68 2.15 17.11 1.31
C PHE A 68 2.99 18.32 1.69
N ALA A 69 3.79 18.25 2.75
CA ALA A 69 4.66 19.34 3.16
C ALA A 69 5.68 19.72 2.07
N ASP A 70 6.23 18.71 1.39
CA ASP A 70 7.20 18.91 0.29
C ASP A 70 6.55 19.50 -0.97
N ASN A 71 5.29 19.20 -1.25
CA ASN A 71 4.61 19.57 -2.51
C ASN A 71 3.49 20.62 -2.31
N VAL A 72 3.38 21.25 -1.14
CA VAL A 72 2.28 22.19 -0.82
C VAL A 72 2.16 23.34 -1.81
N GLY A 73 3.29 23.90 -2.25
CA GLY A 73 3.31 25.02 -3.20
C GLY A 73 2.72 24.68 -4.56
N ASP A 74 3.02 23.50 -5.06
CA ASP A 74 2.52 23.03 -6.36
C ASP A 74 1.05 22.61 -6.29
N LEU A 75 0.62 22.03 -5.16
CA LEU A 75 -0.77 21.62 -4.92
C LEU A 75 -1.72 22.82 -4.74
N MET A 76 -1.24 23.93 -4.17
CA MET A 76 -2.05 25.15 -4.00
C MET A 76 -2.34 25.86 -5.34
N ASN A 77 -1.56 25.61 -6.37
CA ASN A 77 -1.75 26.16 -7.71
C ASN A 77 -2.72 25.35 -8.58
N LEU A 78 -3.38 24.32 -8.04
CA LEU A 78 -4.44 23.58 -8.75
C LEU A 78 -5.73 24.40 -8.81
N ASP A 79 -6.48 24.27 -9.91
CA ASP A 79 -7.78 24.96 -10.10
C ASP A 79 -8.84 24.67 -9.02
N ALA A 80 -8.71 23.51 -8.34
CA ALA A 80 -9.53 23.13 -7.19
C ALA A 80 -8.63 22.52 -6.10
N PRO A 81 -7.97 23.32 -5.26
CA PRO A 81 -6.85 22.87 -4.44
C PRO A 81 -7.22 21.71 -3.50
N LEU A 82 -8.37 21.75 -2.83
CA LEU A 82 -8.79 20.68 -1.91
C LEU A 82 -9.19 19.39 -2.63
N MET A 83 -10.07 19.49 -3.63
CA MET A 83 -10.56 18.34 -4.38
C MET A 83 -9.46 17.74 -5.27
N GLY A 84 -8.63 18.59 -5.88
CA GLY A 84 -7.48 18.18 -6.67
C GLY A 84 -6.45 17.42 -5.84
N THR A 85 -6.10 17.94 -4.69
CA THR A 85 -5.18 17.31 -3.72
C THR A 85 -5.72 15.95 -3.24
N PHE A 86 -7.00 15.87 -2.86
CA PHE A 86 -7.61 14.62 -2.43
C PHE A 86 -7.56 13.56 -3.53
N ARG A 87 -7.93 13.92 -4.75
CA ARG A 87 -7.91 13.02 -5.91
C ARG A 87 -6.50 12.58 -6.27
N PHE A 88 -5.52 13.46 -6.13
CA PHE A 88 -4.11 13.17 -6.33
C PHE A 88 -3.63 12.08 -5.35
N TYR A 89 -3.84 12.28 -4.03
CA TYR A 89 -3.43 11.28 -3.04
C TYR A 89 -4.18 9.97 -3.14
N LEU A 90 -5.48 10.01 -3.50
CA LEU A 90 -6.26 8.79 -3.72
C LEU A 90 -5.69 7.94 -4.88
N SER A 91 -5.26 8.58 -5.96
CA SER A 91 -4.62 7.88 -7.08
C SER A 91 -3.21 7.37 -6.76
N GLN A 92 -2.52 8.00 -5.81
CA GLN A 92 -1.17 7.64 -5.39
C GLN A 92 -1.15 6.58 -4.28
N LEU A 93 -2.27 6.38 -3.58
CA LEU A 93 -2.41 5.42 -2.47
C LEU A 93 -1.85 4.02 -2.78
N PRO A 94 -2.10 3.39 -3.94
CA PRO A 94 -1.55 2.07 -4.24
C PRO A 94 -0.02 2.02 -4.28
N MET A 95 0.60 3.08 -4.80
CA MET A 95 2.05 3.19 -4.86
C MET A 95 2.64 3.37 -3.45
N ILE A 96 2.02 4.24 -2.64
CA ILE A 96 2.42 4.50 -1.25
C ILE A 96 2.31 3.21 -0.42
N LEU A 97 1.19 2.50 -0.52
CA LEU A 97 0.98 1.24 0.21
C LEU A 97 2.03 0.19 -0.16
N ASN A 98 2.37 0.07 -1.44
CA ASN A 98 3.40 -0.88 -1.88
C ASN A 98 4.79 -0.53 -1.33
N LEU A 99 5.12 0.77 -1.25
CA LEU A 99 6.38 1.25 -0.68
C LEU A 99 6.47 0.97 0.82
N ILE A 100 5.36 1.18 1.56
CA ILE A 100 5.32 1.08 3.02
C ILE A 100 5.17 -0.38 3.48
N LEU A 101 4.70 -1.28 2.64
CA LEU A 101 4.38 -2.66 2.97
C LEU A 101 5.46 -3.41 3.79
N PRO A 102 6.76 -3.44 3.39
CA PRO A 102 7.76 -4.18 4.14
C PRO A 102 7.92 -3.65 5.57
N TYR A 103 7.79 -2.34 5.76
CA TYR A 103 7.88 -1.70 7.08
C TYR A 103 6.63 -2.02 7.94
N THR A 104 5.45 -2.01 7.33
CA THR A 104 4.20 -2.34 8.05
C THR A 104 4.12 -3.80 8.44
N LEU A 105 4.61 -4.72 7.60
CA LEU A 105 4.69 -6.13 7.95
C LEU A 105 5.64 -6.35 9.14
N LEU A 106 6.80 -5.72 9.13
CA LEU A 106 7.76 -5.84 10.22
C LEU A 106 7.20 -5.26 11.53
N LEU A 107 6.73 -4.00 11.50
CA LEU A 107 6.20 -3.34 12.69
C LEU A 107 4.91 -3.98 13.19
N GLY A 108 4.01 -4.38 12.31
CA GLY A 108 2.76 -5.04 12.66
C GLY A 108 2.98 -6.40 13.30
N THR A 109 3.95 -7.20 12.80
CA THR A 109 4.32 -8.47 13.43
C THR A 109 4.97 -8.26 14.78
N LEU A 110 5.90 -7.31 14.90
CA LEU A 110 6.56 -6.98 16.15
C LEU A 110 5.54 -6.52 17.20
N TRP A 111 4.63 -5.61 16.84
CA TRP A 111 3.58 -5.14 17.74
C TRP A 111 2.66 -6.27 18.19
N ALA A 112 2.20 -7.12 17.27
CA ALA A 112 1.33 -8.24 17.62
C ALA A 112 1.99 -9.21 18.59
N LEU A 113 3.25 -9.58 18.34
CA LEU A 113 4.01 -10.46 19.22
C LEU A 113 4.28 -9.83 20.58
N THR A 114 4.63 -8.54 20.64
CA THR A 114 4.82 -7.81 21.90
C THR A 114 3.53 -7.77 22.71
N LYS A 115 2.39 -7.51 22.06
CA LYS A 115 1.09 -7.48 22.73
C LYS A 115 0.73 -8.84 23.32
N LEU A 116 0.87 -9.92 22.53
CA LEU A 116 0.57 -11.27 23.02
C LEU A 116 1.56 -11.73 24.10
N SER A 117 2.81 -11.25 24.06
CA SER A 117 3.81 -11.56 25.09
C SER A 117 3.56 -10.80 26.37
N SER A 118 3.26 -9.51 26.29
CA SER A 118 3.04 -8.65 27.46
C SER A 118 1.78 -9.04 28.25
N SER A 119 0.75 -9.56 27.60
CA SER A 119 -0.45 -10.10 28.25
C SER A 119 -0.28 -11.53 28.78
N SER A 120 0.94 -12.10 28.70
CA SER A 120 1.22 -13.50 29.11
C SER A 120 0.41 -14.56 28.35
N GLU A 121 -0.25 -14.18 27.25
CA GLU A 121 -1.09 -15.08 26.45
C GLU A 121 -0.26 -16.14 25.75
N ILE A 122 0.94 -15.79 25.25
CA ILE A 122 1.87 -16.76 24.67
C ILE A 122 2.25 -17.84 25.70
N THR A 123 2.52 -17.42 26.94
CA THR A 123 2.88 -18.35 28.02
C THR A 123 1.71 -19.29 28.33
N GLY A 124 0.48 -18.78 28.39
CA GLY A 124 -0.72 -19.59 28.57
C GLY A 124 -0.95 -20.59 27.43
N MET A 125 -0.69 -20.18 26.19
CA MET A 125 -0.78 -21.07 25.03
C MET A 125 0.30 -22.18 25.05
N LEU A 126 1.52 -21.84 25.49
CA LEU A 126 2.61 -22.81 25.64
C LEU A 126 2.31 -23.82 26.75
N GLN A 127 1.74 -23.38 27.88
CA GLN A 127 1.33 -24.27 28.97
C GLN A 127 0.20 -25.23 28.56
N SER A 128 -0.62 -24.86 27.56
CA SER A 128 -1.61 -25.77 26.99
C SER A 128 -1.01 -26.85 26.04
N GLY A 129 0.31 -26.94 25.96
CA GLY A 129 1.04 -27.95 25.15
C GLY A 129 1.23 -27.57 23.69
N ARG A 130 0.94 -26.31 23.29
CA ARG A 130 1.20 -25.84 21.91
C ARG A 130 2.66 -25.44 21.74
N SER A 131 3.25 -25.81 20.60
CA SER A 131 4.60 -25.34 20.24
C SER A 131 4.57 -23.87 19.79
N LEU A 132 5.66 -23.16 20.02
CA LEU A 132 5.84 -21.75 19.63
C LEU A 132 5.65 -21.55 18.12
N LEU A 133 6.13 -22.48 17.30
CA LEU A 133 5.96 -22.45 15.84
C LEU A 133 4.48 -22.48 15.44
N ARG A 134 3.68 -23.32 16.12
CA ARG A 134 2.26 -23.44 15.85
C ARG A 134 1.49 -22.17 16.23
N ILE A 135 1.92 -21.46 17.28
CA ILE A 135 1.34 -20.18 17.68
C ILE A 135 1.64 -19.10 16.63
N ASN A 136 2.84 -19.11 16.05
CA ASN A 136 3.26 -18.14 15.02
C ASN A 136 2.75 -18.47 13.60
N THR A 137 2.28 -19.68 13.35
CA THR A 137 1.79 -20.11 12.03
C THR A 137 0.76 -19.15 11.41
N PRO A 138 -0.30 -18.68 12.11
CA PRO A 138 -1.26 -17.76 11.53
C PRO A 138 -0.66 -16.40 11.17
N ILE A 139 0.35 -15.93 11.89
CA ILE A 139 1.06 -14.68 11.60
C ILE A 139 1.87 -14.85 10.31
N ILE A 140 2.63 -15.93 10.18
CA ILE A 140 3.44 -16.22 9.00
C ILE A 140 2.57 -16.35 7.76
N ILE A 141 1.48 -17.12 7.85
CA ILE A 141 0.53 -17.27 6.75
C ILE A 141 -0.06 -15.90 6.38
N GLY A 142 -0.52 -15.11 7.35
CA GLY A 142 -1.05 -13.77 7.10
C GLY A 142 -0.04 -12.83 6.44
N ALA A 143 1.21 -12.83 6.88
CA ALA A 143 2.27 -12.03 6.29
C ALA A 143 2.59 -12.43 4.85
N VAL A 144 2.66 -13.73 4.56
CA VAL A 144 2.85 -14.24 3.19
C VAL A 144 1.69 -13.84 2.29
N PHE A 145 0.44 -14.02 2.75
CA PHE A 145 -0.74 -13.59 2.01
C PHE A 145 -0.74 -12.08 1.72
N ALA A 146 -0.46 -11.27 2.74
CA ALA A 146 -0.37 -9.82 2.57
C ALA A 146 0.72 -9.44 1.57
N SER A 147 1.91 -10.04 1.67
CA SER A 147 3.04 -9.79 0.76
C SER A 147 2.70 -10.11 -0.69
N ILE A 148 2.08 -11.28 -0.95
CA ILE A 148 1.68 -11.68 -2.30
C ILE A 148 0.58 -10.77 -2.83
N TYR A 149 -0.45 -10.47 -2.01
CA TYR A 149 -1.58 -9.62 -2.41
C TYR A 149 -1.11 -8.22 -2.83
N PHE A 150 -0.31 -7.56 -1.99
CA PHE A 150 0.21 -6.24 -2.30
C PHE A 150 1.26 -6.26 -3.42
N GLY A 151 2.05 -7.34 -3.55
CA GLY A 151 2.98 -7.50 -4.67
C GLY A 151 2.24 -7.53 -6.01
N ILE A 152 1.17 -8.30 -6.11
CA ILE A 152 0.32 -8.37 -7.32
C ILE A 152 -0.34 -7.00 -7.59
N PHE A 153 -0.89 -6.38 -6.54
CA PHE A 153 -1.56 -5.10 -6.63
C PHE A 153 -0.60 -3.97 -7.05
N GLY A 154 0.62 -3.96 -6.46
CA GLY A 154 1.67 -3.01 -6.79
C GLY A 154 2.14 -3.16 -8.24
N PHE A 155 2.33 -4.38 -8.72
CA PHE A 155 2.77 -4.64 -10.08
C PHE A 155 1.75 -4.17 -11.14
N HIS A 156 0.46 -4.23 -10.82
CA HIS A 156 -0.61 -3.87 -11.77
C HIS A 156 -0.96 -2.37 -11.72
N TRP A 157 -0.92 -1.72 -10.55
CA TRP A 157 -1.38 -0.33 -10.37
C TRP A 157 -0.26 0.70 -10.20
N ALA A 158 0.90 0.31 -9.69
CA ALA A 158 2.01 1.23 -9.48
C ALA A 158 2.49 1.96 -10.76
N PRO A 159 2.62 1.32 -11.94
CA PRO A 159 3.06 2.02 -13.14
C PRO A 159 2.07 3.09 -13.60
N ASN A 160 0.77 2.85 -13.45
CA ASN A 160 -0.26 3.82 -13.84
C ASN A 160 -0.30 5.05 -12.92
N SER A 161 -0.10 4.86 -11.60
CA SER A 161 -0.07 5.96 -10.63
C SER A 161 1.19 6.83 -10.79
N ALA A 162 2.35 6.23 -11.10
CA ALA A 162 3.59 6.95 -11.37
C ALA A 162 3.50 7.81 -12.66
N LEU A 163 2.81 7.31 -13.69
CA LEU A 163 2.55 8.07 -14.92
C LEU A 163 1.62 9.26 -14.65
N TYR A 164 0.56 9.04 -13.86
CA TYR A 164 -0.38 10.10 -13.48
C TYR A 164 0.30 11.23 -12.70
N ARG A 165 1.20 10.89 -11.78
CA ARG A 165 2.04 11.86 -11.06
C ARG A 165 2.89 12.69 -12.02
N LYS A 166 3.60 12.04 -12.95
CA LYS A 166 4.43 12.75 -13.94
C LYS A 166 3.62 13.70 -14.82
N LEU A 167 2.45 13.27 -15.29
CA LEU A 167 1.57 14.08 -16.13
C LEU A 167 1.02 15.30 -15.38
N MET A 168 0.61 15.14 -14.12
CA MET A 168 0.16 16.25 -13.28
C MET A 168 1.28 17.28 -13.06
N PHE A 169 2.47 16.85 -12.66
CA PHE A 169 3.59 17.76 -12.45
C PHE A 169 4.07 18.40 -13.75
N SER A 170 4.04 17.71 -14.89
CA SER A 170 4.40 18.32 -16.18
C SER A 170 3.39 19.37 -16.63
N SER A 171 2.10 19.18 -16.41
CA SER A 171 1.06 20.17 -16.72
C SER A 171 1.18 21.40 -15.83
N LEU A 172 1.50 21.24 -14.54
CA LEU A 172 1.74 22.35 -13.62
C LEU A 172 3.00 23.15 -14.00
N SER A 173 4.09 22.48 -14.36
CA SER A 173 5.32 23.11 -14.83
C SER A 173 5.12 23.90 -16.13
N GLN A 174 4.32 23.38 -17.05
CA GLN A 174 4.00 24.03 -18.31
C GLN A 174 3.10 25.27 -18.11
N ASN A 175 2.15 25.22 -17.19
CA ASN A 175 1.30 26.34 -16.83
C ASN A 175 2.13 27.47 -16.18
N LYS A 176 3.07 27.12 -15.28
CA LYS A 176 3.99 28.07 -14.66
C LYS A 176 4.88 28.80 -15.68
N ASN A 177 5.40 28.06 -16.67
CA ASN A 177 6.21 28.64 -17.75
C ASN A 177 5.39 29.56 -18.67
N ASN A 178 4.12 29.22 -18.96
CA ASN A 178 3.23 30.05 -19.74
C ASN A 178 2.87 31.37 -19.02
N HIS A 179 2.63 31.31 -17.71
CA HIS A 179 2.43 32.53 -16.91
C HIS A 179 3.69 33.39 -16.81
N ALA A 180 4.87 32.82 -16.67
CA ALA A 180 6.13 33.55 -16.64
C ALA A 180 6.42 34.21 -17.99
N SER A 181 6.14 33.56 -19.11
CA SER A 181 6.31 34.13 -20.45
C SER A 181 5.31 35.25 -20.74
N GLN A 182 4.08 35.13 -20.26
CA GLN A 182 3.09 36.22 -20.39
C GLN A 182 3.47 37.47 -19.57
N LEU A 183 3.98 37.30 -18.36
CA LEU A 183 4.44 38.39 -17.52
C LEU A 183 5.66 39.10 -18.13
N SER A 184 6.56 38.36 -18.78
CA SER A 184 7.71 38.97 -19.47
C SER A 184 7.32 39.78 -20.72
N LEU A 185 6.19 39.46 -21.38
CA LEU A 185 5.68 40.22 -22.52
C LEU A 185 4.94 41.51 -22.12
N ILE A 186 4.48 41.59 -20.87
CA ILE A 186 3.80 42.82 -20.34
C ILE A 186 4.81 43.84 -19.84
N HIS A 187 6.05 43.43 -19.60
CA HIS A 187 7.13 44.32 -19.14
C HIS A 187 8.03 44.93 -20.25
N ILE A 188 7.67 44.72 -21.52
CA ILE A 188 8.28 45.40 -22.69
C ILE A 188 7.30 46.42 -23.25
#